data_85be5d1b9d7ef1e726297dfb4577de0c
#
_entry.id   85be5d1b9d7ef1e726297dfb4577de0c
#
_cell.length_a   1.000
_cell.length_b   1.000
_cell.length_c   1.000
_cell.angle_alpha   90.00
_cell.angle_beta   90.00
_cell.angle_gamma   90.00
#
_symmetry.space_group_name_H-M   'P 1'
#
loop_
_entity.id
_entity.type
_entity.pdbx_description
1 polymer ?
#
loop_
_entity_poly.entity_id
_entity_poly.type
_entity_poly.pdbx_seq_one_letter_code
_entity_poly.pdbx_strand_id
1 'polypeptide(L)'
;ISVLIVPLVKSCRNRYNIDRLGGKNMLLTLVPLFDENMAVCAYSFFTQRENYLLNPLLLGTAQFDGASQITGLELIQKMGIDTLSQGKEIFVPITNISIFADITEQCDAPHEKIVLLIDNTIPPIEMYVNRLKELKQQGYKLAIRKLAVSDFENYREVLKLMDYVLLNNRKIAIDKAKIYFGKLFPNISLCAGNIDTMEDFERLKETGGYRFYEGKFYRVPITKGQTDVAPLKGNYIDLLNIVNSPDFELTTAADIISRDTALTIDLLKMVQPLAVNSEITSIRHAAAMLGQRELKKWINTAVANALYADKPNEVTRLSLLRAKFAENLAEAFGLKAQKDELFLMGLFSVLDVILEKPMAEALKVVHVAGEISNALIYRIGVLAPVYDFMLHYETANWAEVSRLMLLKNIDMNTVYEAYTSALKWYRTVR
;
A
#
# COMPACT_ATOMS: atom_id res chain seq x y z
N ILE A 1 -5.02 47.62 41.34
CA ILE A 1 -4.47 46.29 40.92
C ILE A 1 -5.61 45.52 40.23
N SER A 2 -6.06 45.99 39.07
CA SER A 2 -7.06 45.30 38.28
C SER A 2 -7.10 45.88 36.86
N VAL A 3 -6.07 45.72 36.08
CA VAL A 3 -6.08 45.94 34.61
C VAL A 3 -4.78 45.38 34.07
N LEU A 4 -4.71 44.08 33.71
CA LEU A 4 -3.63 43.54 32.84
C LEU A 4 -3.72 42.03 32.59
N ILE A 5 -4.93 41.43 32.54
CA ILE A 5 -5.09 39.96 32.24
C ILE A 5 -6.00 39.70 31.03
N VAL A 6 -6.42 40.66 30.25
CA VAL A 6 -7.40 40.47 29.17
C VAL A 6 -6.82 40.33 27.74
N PRO A 7 -5.56 40.69 27.38
CA PRO A 7 -5.10 40.52 26.01
C PRO A 7 -4.46 39.16 25.65
N LEU A 8 -4.08 38.36 26.65
CA LEU A 8 -3.37 37.08 26.36
C LEU A 8 -4.29 35.89 26.04
N VAL A 9 -5.55 35.93 26.40
CA VAL A 9 -6.51 34.86 26.14
C VAL A 9 -7.13 34.94 24.72
N LYS A 10 -7.11 36.12 24.09
CA LYS A 10 -7.59 36.27 22.70
C LYS A 10 -6.58 35.84 21.62
N SER A 11 -5.29 35.79 21.95
CA SER A 11 -4.25 35.35 21.00
C SER A 11 -4.12 33.83 20.90
N CYS A 12 -4.53 33.06 21.92
CA CYS A 12 -4.53 31.60 21.87
C CYS A 12 -5.79 30.98 21.22
N ARG A 13 -6.90 31.73 21.10
CA ARG A 13 -8.13 31.23 20.47
C ARG A 13 -8.10 31.20 18.93
N ASN A 14 -7.15 31.87 18.30
CA ASN A 14 -7.03 31.93 16.83
C ASN A 14 -6.05 30.92 16.23
N ARG A 15 -5.45 30.01 17.04
CA ARG A 15 -4.59 28.90 16.54
C ARG A 15 -5.24 27.55 16.51
N TYR A 16 -6.45 27.41 17.01
CA TYR A 16 -7.25 26.19 16.96
C TYR A 16 -8.59 26.46 16.27
N ASN A 17 -8.54 26.82 15.00
CA ASN A 17 -9.68 26.60 14.13
C ASN A 17 -9.73 25.11 13.80
N ILE A 18 -10.19 24.31 14.78
CA ILE A 18 -10.48 22.86 14.65
C ILE A 18 -11.88 22.68 14.02
N ASP A 19 -12.30 23.60 13.17
CA ASP A 19 -13.61 23.46 12.54
C ASP A 19 -13.50 23.41 11.03
N ARG A 20 -13.94 22.27 10.49
CA ARG A 20 -14.37 22.04 9.10
C ARG A 20 -13.33 21.59 8.07
N LEU A 21 -12.44 20.65 8.38
CA LEU A 21 -11.78 19.85 7.36
C LEU A 21 -11.82 18.38 7.75
N GLY A 22 -12.99 17.76 7.62
CA GLY A 22 -13.13 16.32 7.71
C GLY A 22 -12.16 15.63 6.74
N GLY A 23 -11.30 14.76 7.25
CA GLY A 23 -10.63 13.74 6.47
C GLY A 23 -9.29 14.07 5.82
N LYS A 24 -8.65 15.21 6.07
CA LYS A 24 -7.42 15.60 5.34
C LYS A 24 -6.08 15.35 6.06
N ASN A 25 -6.08 15.20 7.36
CA ASN A 25 -4.83 15.03 8.14
C ASN A 25 -4.69 13.59 8.62
N MET A 26 -4.41 12.66 7.71
CA MET A 26 -4.16 11.27 8.06
C MET A 26 -3.15 10.63 7.13
N LEU A 27 -2.41 9.65 7.64
CA LEU A 27 -1.64 8.71 6.84
C LEU A 27 -2.42 7.42 6.72
N LEU A 28 -2.29 6.75 5.58
CA LEU A 28 -2.94 5.47 5.35
C LEU A 28 -2.05 4.57 4.50
N THR A 29 -1.99 3.29 4.81
CA THR A 29 -1.44 2.27 3.91
C THR A 29 -2.28 1.01 3.96
N LEU A 30 -2.18 0.20 2.91
CA LEU A 30 -2.87 -1.06 2.73
C LEU A 30 -1.85 -2.19 2.68
N VAL A 31 -1.94 -3.12 3.62
CA VAL A 31 -1.08 -4.30 3.67
C VAL A 31 -1.85 -5.49 3.11
N PRO A 32 -1.34 -6.17 2.06
CA PRO A 32 -2.02 -7.29 1.44
C PRO A 32 -2.00 -8.55 2.31
N LEU A 33 -3.08 -9.32 2.24
CA LEU A 33 -3.24 -10.65 2.80
C LEU A 33 -3.36 -11.65 1.65
N PHE A 34 -2.46 -12.61 1.59
CA PHE A 34 -2.32 -13.57 0.49
C PHE A 34 -2.94 -14.92 0.85
N ASP A 35 -3.40 -15.65 -0.14
CA ASP A 35 -3.66 -17.09 -0.01
C ASP A 35 -2.39 -17.92 -0.23
N GLU A 36 -2.54 -19.24 -0.20
CA GLU A 36 -1.45 -20.22 -0.44
C GLU A 36 -0.86 -20.16 -1.87
N ASN A 37 -1.57 -19.56 -2.83
CA ASN A 37 -1.13 -19.37 -4.20
C ASN A 37 -0.52 -17.99 -4.45
N MET A 38 -0.26 -17.21 -3.39
CA MET A 38 0.20 -15.84 -3.44
C MET A 38 -0.76 -14.88 -4.15
N ALA A 39 -2.04 -15.23 -4.26
CA ALA A 39 -3.07 -14.32 -4.70
C ALA A 39 -3.55 -13.45 -3.54
N VAL A 40 -3.65 -12.14 -3.74
CA VAL A 40 -4.20 -11.25 -2.71
C VAL A 40 -5.69 -11.50 -2.54
N CYS A 41 -6.12 -11.80 -1.34
CA CYS A 41 -7.51 -12.07 -1.00
C CYS A 41 -8.16 -10.97 -0.16
N ALA A 42 -7.36 -10.23 0.59
CA ALA A 42 -7.82 -9.13 1.43
C ALA A 42 -6.72 -8.09 1.64
N TYR A 43 -7.08 -6.95 2.20
CA TYR A 43 -6.15 -5.92 2.65
C TYR A 43 -6.42 -5.52 4.09
N SER A 44 -5.37 -5.20 4.84
CA SER A 44 -5.49 -4.62 6.17
C SER A 44 -5.15 -3.13 6.13
N PHE A 45 -6.03 -2.30 6.70
CA PHE A 45 -5.77 -0.88 6.87
C PHE A 45 -4.79 -0.62 8.00
N PHE A 46 -3.86 0.32 7.74
CA PHE A 46 -3.06 0.95 8.76
C PHE A 46 -3.15 2.46 8.56
N THR A 47 -3.64 3.16 9.58
CA THR A 47 -3.89 4.61 9.53
C THR A 47 -3.24 5.31 10.71
N GLN A 48 -2.94 6.60 10.54
CA GLN A 48 -2.49 7.50 11.61
C GLN A 48 -3.09 8.90 11.37
N ARG A 49 -3.79 9.46 12.35
CA ARG A 49 -4.43 10.78 12.24
C ARG A 49 -3.53 11.95 12.65
N GLU A 50 -2.56 11.73 13.51
CA GLU A 50 -1.68 12.78 14.03
C GLU A 50 -0.21 12.37 13.98
N ASN A 51 0.67 13.35 13.84
CA ASN A 51 2.10 13.12 13.96
C ASN A 51 2.47 13.00 15.44
N TYR A 52 2.80 11.80 15.90
CA TYR A 52 3.14 11.49 17.29
C TYR A 52 4.31 12.32 17.86
N LEU A 53 5.23 12.74 17.01
CA LEU A 53 6.37 13.54 17.45
C LEU A 53 6.00 15.00 17.74
N LEU A 54 4.89 15.49 17.16
CA LEU A 54 4.33 16.80 17.45
C LEU A 54 3.48 16.80 18.73
N ASN A 55 2.95 15.63 19.11
CA ASN A 55 2.16 15.47 20.33
C ASN A 55 2.62 14.23 21.10
N PRO A 56 3.69 14.34 21.92
CA PRO A 56 4.26 13.21 22.68
C PRO A 56 3.29 12.55 23.66
N LEU A 57 2.20 13.24 24.06
CA LEU A 57 1.18 12.66 24.94
C LEU A 57 0.40 11.53 24.27
N LEU A 58 0.47 11.44 22.94
CA LEU A 58 -0.14 10.36 22.15
C LEU A 58 0.79 9.15 21.95
N LEU A 59 2.06 9.25 22.37
CA LEU A 59 2.99 8.12 22.37
C LEU A 59 2.47 7.03 23.32
N GLY A 60 2.02 5.92 22.74
CA GLY A 60 1.49 4.77 23.50
C GLY A 60 -0.02 4.76 23.69
N THR A 61 -0.74 5.79 23.27
CA THR A 61 -2.20 5.70 23.14
C THR A 61 -2.52 5.00 21.82
N ALA A 62 -3.42 4.00 21.88
CA ALA A 62 -4.03 3.45 20.68
C ALA A 62 -4.56 4.61 19.81
N GLN A 63 -4.48 4.46 18.50
CA GLN A 63 -5.00 5.44 17.55
C GLN A 63 -6.37 5.93 18.03
N PHE A 64 -6.44 7.18 18.46
CA PHE A 64 -7.72 7.80 18.76
C PHE A 64 -8.41 8.12 17.42
N ASP A 65 -9.16 7.15 16.91
CA ASP A 65 -10.35 7.50 16.17
C ASP A 65 -11.21 8.31 17.14
N GLY A 66 -11.63 9.50 16.74
CA GLY A 66 -12.59 10.26 17.56
C GLY A 66 -13.72 9.33 17.97
N ALA A 67 -14.31 9.54 19.16
CA ALA A 67 -15.29 8.62 19.74
C ALA A 67 -16.47 8.21 18.82
N SER A 68 -16.63 8.89 17.69
CA SER A 68 -17.74 8.69 16.74
C SER A 68 -17.34 8.29 15.33
N GLN A 69 -16.06 8.36 14.94
CA GLN A 69 -15.67 8.08 13.54
C GLN A 69 -14.57 7.05 13.46
N ILE A 70 -14.73 6.07 12.57
CA ILE A 70 -13.74 5.04 12.25
C ILE A 70 -13.06 5.43 10.93
N THR A 71 -11.80 5.80 11.01
CA THR A 71 -11.00 6.31 9.88
C THR A 71 -11.04 5.40 8.65
N GLY A 72 -10.96 4.09 8.85
CA GLY A 72 -11.02 3.13 7.74
C GLY A 72 -12.36 3.15 7.01
N LEU A 73 -13.48 3.27 7.73
CA LEU A 73 -14.82 3.36 7.12
C LEU A 73 -15.01 4.67 6.36
N GLU A 74 -14.57 5.79 6.92
CA GLU A 74 -14.59 7.08 6.23
C GLU A 74 -13.83 7.02 4.89
N LEU A 75 -12.68 6.35 4.87
CA LEU A 75 -11.89 6.17 3.65
C LEU A 75 -12.58 5.27 2.63
N ILE A 76 -13.22 4.19 3.07
CA ILE A 76 -14.00 3.31 2.18
C ILE A 76 -15.16 4.09 1.59
N GLN A 77 -15.89 4.88 2.39
CA GLN A 77 -16.99 5.71 1.91
C GLN A 77 -16.53 6.74 0.87
N LYS A 78 -15.38 7.38 1.11
CA LYS A 78 -14.86 8.45 0.24
C LYS A 78 -14.23 7.94 -1.06
N MET A 79 -13.52 6.83 -1.02
CA MET A 79 -12.72 6.32 -2.14
C MET A 79 -13.37 5.13 -2.86
N GLY A 80 -14.26 4.43 -2.19
CA GLY A 80 -14.86 3.18 -2.63
C GLY A 80 -13.95 1.97 -2.42
N ILE A 81 -14.57 0.83 -2.15
CA ILE A 81 -13.87 -0.44 -1.89
C ILE A 81 -13.06 -0.92 -3.11
N ASP A 82 -13.55 -0.66 -4.31
CA ASP A 82 -12.85 -1.03 -5.55
C ASP A 82 -11.53 -0.30 -5.73
N THR A 83 -11.48 0.99 -5.38
CA THR A 83 -10.24 1.78 -5.45
C THR A 83 -9.22 1.31 -4.43
N LEU A 84 -9.67 0.96 -3.23
CA LEU A 84 -8.80 0.57 -2.12
C LEU A 84 -8.34 -0.88 -2.23
N SER A 85 -9.28 -1.82 -2.45
CA SER A 85 -9.00 -3.26 -2.38
C SER A 85 -9.40 -4.07 -3.61
N GLN A 86 -9.83 -3.43 -4.68
CA GLN A 86 -10.31 -4.12 -5.88
C GLN A 86 -11.51 -5.05 -5.59
N GLY A 87 -12.42 -4.61 -4.72
CA GLY A 87 -13.59 -5.38 -4.31
C GLY A 87 -13.32 -6.52 -3.33
N LYS A 88 -12.08 -6.64 -2.83
CA LYS A 88 -11.70 -7.66 -1.83
C LYS A 88 -12.04 -7.20 -0.41
N GLU A 89 -11.99 -8.14 0.54
CA GLU A 89 -12.20 -7.83 1.95
C GLU A 89 -11.19 -6.80 2.46
N ILE A 90 -11.65 -5.91 3.33
CA ILE A 90 -10.79 -4.92 3.99
C ILE A 90 -10.90 -5.09 5.52
N PHE A 91 -9.77 -5.32 6.16
CA PHE A 91 -9.66 -5.36 7.61
C PHE A 91 -9.50 -3.94 8.14
N VAL A 92 -10.53 -3.45 8.82
CA VAL A 92 -10.63 -2.09 9.35
C VAL A 92 -10.38 -2.11 10.85
N PRO A 93 -9.28 -1.54 11.35
CA PRO A 93 -9.02 -1.46 12.78
C PRO A 93 -10.09 -0.64 13.50
N ILE A 94 -10.59 -1.17 14.62
CA ILE A 94 -11.46 -0.46 15.54
C ILE A 94 -10.87 -0.52 16.95
N THR A 95 -11.11 0.53 17.74
CA THR A 95 -10.60 0.68 19.10
C THR A 95 -11.65 0.34 20.15
N ASN A 96 -11.23 0.26 21.41
CA ASN A 96 -12.13 0.11 22.55
C ASN A 96 -13.16 1.26 22.69
N ILE A 97 -12.93 2.40 22.04
CA ILE A 97 -13.86 3.54 22.02
C ILE A 97 -14.73 3.49 20.77
N SER A 98 -14.12 3.40 19.59
CA SER A 98 -14.84 3.47 18.32
C SER A 98 -15.73 2.26 18.04
N ILE A 99 -15.55 1.14 18.75
CA ILE A 99 -16.45 -0.02 18.68
C ILE A 99 -17.90 0.31 19.04
N PHE A 100 -18.14 1.34 19.87
CA PHE A 100 -19.47 1.79 20.27
C PHE A 100 -20.06 2.85 19.34
N ALA A 101 -19.32 3.29 18.32
CA ALA A 101 -19.85 4.18 17.29
C ALA A 101 -20.94 3.48 16.46
N ASP A 102 -21.78 4.26 15.82
CA ASP A 102 -22.68 3.72 14.79
C ASP A 102 -21.87 3.42 13.53
N ILE A 103 -21.52 2.14 13.37
CA ILE A 103 -20.66 1.67 12.26
C ILE A 103 -21.44 1.64 10.95
N THR A 104 -22.74 1.33 11.01
CA THR A 104 -23.60 1.18 9.83
C THR A 104 -23.86 2.49 9.11
N GLU A 105 -23.91 3.61 9.84
CA GLU A 105 -24.11 4.94 9.26
C GLU A 105 -22.84 5.54 8.64
N GLN A 106 -21.66 4.95 8.88
CA GLN A 106 -20.39 5.53 8.41
C GLN A 106 -19.97 5.09 7.01
N CYS A 107 -20.55 4.00 6.49
CA CYS A 107 -20.13 3.45 5.21
C CYS A 107 -21.23 2.62 4.56
N ASP A 108 -21.54 2.93 3.29
CA ASP A 108 -22.52 2.21 2.48
C ASP A 108 -21.96 0.95 1.78
N ALA A 109 -20.67 0.63 1.99
CA ALA A 109 -20.06 -0.55 1.40
C ALA A 109 -20.67 -1.84 1.96
N PRO A 110 -20.74 -2.93 1.17
CA PRO A 110 -21.27 -4.20 1.63
C PRO A 110 -20.59 -4.70 2.90
N HIS A 111 -21.36 -4.96 3.98
CA HIS A 111 -20.83 -5.35 5.29
C HIS A 111 -19.97 -6.62 5.23
N GLU A 112 -20.30 -7.57 4.34
CA GLU A 112 -19.54 -8.81 4.12
C GLU A 112 -18.13 -8.58 3.55
N LYS A 113 -17.85 -7.36 3.03
CA LYS A 113 -16.52 -6.95 2.56
C LYS A 113 -15.71 -6.24 3.63
N ILE A 114 -16.32 -5.89 4.76
CA ILE A 114 -15.69 -5.18 5.87
C ILE A 114 -15.44 -6.16 7.00
N VAL A 115 -14.18 -6.33 7.37
CA VAL A 115 -13.76 -7.12 8.52
C VAL A 115 -13.35 -6.15 9.62
N LEU A 116 -14.10 -6.08 10.72
CA LEU A 116 -13.77 -5.24 11.85
C LEU A 116 -12.63 -5.89 12.66
N LEU A 117 -11.47 -5.24 12.66
CA LEU A 117 -10.25 -5.75 13.27
C LEU A 117 -10.01 -5.16 14.64
N ILE A 118 -10.20 -5.99 15.68
CA ILE A 118 -9.91 -5.63 17.06
C ILE A 118 -8.51 -6.08 17.49
N ASP A 119 -8.06 -5.59 18.63
CA ASP A 119 -6.85 -6.07 19.28
C ASP A 119 -7.02 -6.19 20.80
N ASN A 120 -5.94 -6.54 21.51
CA ASN A 120 -5.94 -6.75 22.95
C ASN A 120 -6.22 -5.49 23.81
N THR A 121 -6.44 -4.33 23.19
CA THR A 121 -6.92 -3.12 23.89
C THR A 121 -8.42 -3.17 24.19
N ILE A 122 -9.15 -4.06 23.51
CA ILE A 122 -10.57 -4.32 23.79
C ILE A 122 -10.63 -5.45 24.82
N PRO A 123 -11.01 -5.16 26.09
CA PRO A 123 -11.01 -6.17 27.14
C PRO A 123 -12.17 -7.18 26.94
N PRO A 124 -11.96 -8.45 27.32
CA PRO A 124 -12.96 -9.51 27.14
C PRO A 124 -14.08 -9.49 28.22
N ILE A 125 -14.66 -8.32 28.49
CA ILE A 125 -15.76 -8.15 29.45
C ILE A 125 -17.10 -8.09 28.75
N GLU A 126 -18.18 -8.36 29.48
CA GLU A 126 -19.55 -8.56 28.98
C GLU A 126 -20.00 -7.43 28.03
N MET A 127 -19.73 -6.19 28.37
CA MET A 127 -20.13 -5.03 27.56
C MET A 127 -19.57 -5.11 26.13
N TYR A 128 -18.28 -5.41 25.98
CA TYR A 128 -17.65 -5.54 24.65
C TYR A 128 -18.08 -6.82 23.93
N VAL A 129 -18.22 -7.94 24.67
CA VAL A 129 -18.71 -9.20 24.08
C VAL A 129 -20.12 -9.01 23.50
N ASN A 130 -21.02 -8.32 24.21
CA ASN A 130 -22.35 -8.03 23.70
C ASN A 130 -22.32 -7.12 22.48
N ARG A 131 -21.49 -6.08 22.48
CA ARG A 131 -21.33 -5.22 21.31
C ARG A 131 -20.77 -5.97 20.08
N LEU A 132 -19.82 -6.86 20.26
CA LEU A 132 -19.31 -7.72 19.19
C LEU A 132 -20.38 -8.66 18.62
N LYS A 133 -21.28 -9.19 19.47
CA LYS A 133 -22.44 -9.98 19.02
C LYS A 133 -23.40 -9.15 18.15
N GLU A 134 -23.70 -7.90 18.55
CA GLU A 134 -24.53 -6.99 17.77
C GLU A 134 -23.91 -6.71 16.38
N LEU A 135 -22.63 -6.40 16.32
CA LEU A 135 -21.93 -6.15 15.06
C LEU A 135 -21.96 -7.38 14.14
N LYS A 136 -21.80 -8.57 14.70
CA LYS A 136 -21.94 -9.82 13.93
C LYS A 136 -23.36 -10.04 13.41
N GLN A 137 -24.38 -9.71 14.19
CA GLN A 137 -25.79 -9.75 13.76
C GLN A 137 -26.08 -8.74 12.64
N GLN A 138 -25.38 -7.62 12.61
CA GLN A 138 -25.43 -6.61 11.53
C GLN A 138 -24.73 -7.05 10.24
N GLY A 139 -24.11 -8.23 10.22
CA GLY A 139 -23.47 -8.82 9.03
C GLY A 139 -21.99 -8.54 8.88
N TYR A 140 -21.33 -7.89 9.86
CA TYR A 140 -19.89 -7.69 9.83
C TYR A 140 -19.13 -8.96 10.16
N LYS A 141 -17.98 -9.13 9.50
CA LYS A 141 -16.97 -10.11 9.92
C LYS A 141 -16.08 -9.50 11.00
N LEU A 142 -15.62 -10.34 11.93
CA LEU A 142 -14.81 -9.94 13.06
C LEU A 142 -13.44 -10.62 13.00
N ALA A 143 -12.39 -9.85 13.27
CA ALA A 143 -11.02 -10.34 13.36
C ALA A 143 -10.32 -9.82 14.61
N ILE A 144 -9.39 -10.61 15.15
CA ILE A 144 -8.56 -10.18 16.28
C ILE A 144 -7.07 -10.38 16.00
N ARG A 145 -6.25 -9.43 16.47
CA ARG A 145 -4.78 -9.47 16.38
C ARG A 145 -4.12 -9.14 17.72
N LYS A 146 -2.79 -9.28 17.80
CA LYS A 146 -1.96 -8.95 18.95
C LYS A 146 -2.25 -9.74 20.24
N LEU A 147 -2.96 -10.84 20.18
CA LEU A 147 -3.10 -11.72 21.33
C LEU A 147 -1.78 -12.46 21.60
N ALA A 148 -1.35 -12.53 22.85
CA ALA A 148 -0.35 -13.46 23.30
C ALA A 148 -0.99 -14.82 23.63
N VAL A 149 -0.19 -15.88 23.71
CA VAL A 149 -0.69 -17.22 24.07
C VAL A 149 -1.36 -17.22 25.45
N SER A 150 -0.85 -16.41 26.40
CA SER A 150 -1.42 -16.22 27.74
C SER A 150 -2.84 -15.64 27.72
N ASP A 151 -3.22 -14.94 26.64
CA ASP A 151 -4.51 -14.25 26.55
C ASP A 151 -5.63 -15.15 26.03
N PHE A 152 -5.31 -16.28 25.38
CA PHE A 152 -6.28 -17.10 24.65
C PHE A 152 -7.44 -17.58 25.53
N GLU A 153 -7.17 -18.04 26.74
CA GLU A 153 -8.21 -18.50 27.65
C GLU A 153 -9.07 -17.34 28.18
N ASN A 154 -8.46 -16.20 28.49
CA ASN A 154 -9.18 -15.02 28.95
C ASN A 154 -10.09 -14.46 27.85
N TYR A 155 -9.66 -14.53 26.59
CA TYR A 155 -10.44 -14.08 25.42
C TYR A 155 -11.38 -15.13 24.84
N ARG A 156 -11.63 -16.24 25.50
CA ARG A 156 -12.39 -17.37 24.98
C ARG A 156 -13.77 -16.97 24.45
N GLU A 157 -14.51 -16.12 25.17
CA GLU A 157 -15.83 -15.67 24.75
C GLU A 157 -15.78 -14.70 23.54
N VAL A 158 -14.75 -13.88 23.46
CA VAL A 158 -14.47 -13.03 22.29
C VAL A 158 -14.09 -13.91 21.10
N LEU A 159 -13.20 -14.88 21.29
CA LEU A 159 -12.73 -15.78 20.23
C LEU A 159 -13.88 -16.57 19.58
N LYS A 160 -14.90 -16.98 20.32
CA LYS A 160 -16.10 -17.63 19.76
C LYS A 160 -16.84 -16.79 18.71
N LEU A 161 -16.66 -15.47 18.73
CA LEU A 161 -17.31 -14.54 17.81
C LEU A 161 -16.46 -14.21 16.58
N MET A 162 -15.18 -14.56 16.59
CA MET A 162 -14.22 -14.19 15.54
C MET A 162 -14.37 -15.07 14.29
N ASP A 163 -14.25 -14.45 13.11
CA ASP A 163 -14.09 -15.11 11.82
C ASP A 163 -12.62 -15.33 11.51
N TYR A 164 -11.75 -14.42 11.99
CA TYR A 164 -10.31 -14.46 11.73
C TYR A 164 -9.49 -14.20 12.99
N VAL A 165 -8.36 -14.89 13.12
CA VAL A 165 -7.31 -14.58 14.11
C VAL A 165 -5.99 -14.40 13.40
N LEU A 166 -5.37 -13.22 13.58
CA LEU A 166 -4.08 -12.88 13.01
C LEU A 166 -2.97 -13.22 14.02
N LEU A 167 -2.23 -14.28 13.74
CA LEU A 167 -1.14 -14.79 14.57
C LEU A 167 0.19 -14.16 14.14
N ASN A 168 0.96 -13.66 15.08
CA ASN A 168 2.27 -13.07 14.81
C ASN A 168 3.38 -14.14 14.88
N ASN A 169 3.91 -14.55 13.73
CA ASN A 169 4.95 -15.59 13.63
C ASN A 169 6.25 -15.28 14.40
N ARG A 170 6.55 -13.98 14.65
CA ARG A 170 7.73 -13.58 15.43
C ARG A 170 7.52 -13.69 16.95
N LYS A 171 6.27 -13.69 17.41
CA LYS A 171 5.91 -13.62 18.84
C LYS A 171 5.30 -14.90 19.37
N ILE A 172 4.72 -15.72 18.50
CA ILE A 172 3.97 -16.92 18.86
C ILE A 172 4.50 -18.08 18.01
N ALA A 173 4.62 -19.26 18.61
CA ALA A 173 4.81 -20.51 17.86
C ALA A 173 3.46 -20.84 17.17
N ILE A 174 3.24 -20.26 15.97
CA ILE A 174 1.93 -20.28 15.31
C ILE A 174 1.46 -21.69 14.96
N ASP A 175 2.38 -22.64 14.76
CA ASP A 175 2.03 -24.05 14.53
C ASP A 175 1.39 -24.69 15.76
N LYS A 176 1.87 -24.33 16.98
CA LYS A 176 1.23 -24.76 18.23
C LYS A 176 -0.11 -24.07 18.46
N ALA A 177 -0.18 -22.76 18.17
CA ALA A 177 -1.43 -22.00 18.21
C ALA A 177 -2.47 -22.60 17.25
N LYS A 178 -2.08 -23.01 16.06
CA LYS A 178 -2.95 -23.70 15.09
C LYS A 178 -3.62 -24.95 15.67
N ILE A 179 -2.86 -25.75 16.42
CA ILE A 179 -3.42 -26.95 17.08
C ILE A 179 -4.46 -26.58 18.14
N TYR A 180 -4.20 -25.54 18.92
CA TYR A 180 -5.14 -25.00 19.90
C TYR A 180 -6.44 -24.52 19.24
N PHE A 181 -6.34 -23.66 18.22
CA PHE A 181 -7.52 -23.15 17.53
C PHE A 181 -8.29 -24.25 16.79
N GLY A 182 -7.61 -25.16 16.11
CA GLY A 182 -8.24 -26.27 15.40
C GLY A 182 -9.05 -27.19 16.31
N LYS A 183 -8.64 -27.36 17.58
CA LYS A 183 -9.38 -28.17 18.56
C LYS A 183 -10.56 -27.43 19.21
N LEU A 184 -10.37 -26.15 19.57
CA LEU A 184 -11.33 -25.40 20.38
C LEU A 184 -12.23 -24.46 19.56
N PHE A 185 -11.73 -24.00 18.40
CA PHE A 185 -12.40 -23.01 17.56
C PHE A 185 -12.30 -23.36 16.07
N PRO A 186 -12.85 -24.50 15.62
CA PRO A 186 -12.65 -25.03 14.26
C PRO A 186 -13.23 -24.11 13.16
N ASN A 187 -14.12 -23.19 13.49
CA ASN A 187 -14.74 -22.27 12.54
C ASN A 187 -13.92 -20.98 12.33
N ILE A 188 -12.86 -20.75 13.11
CA ILE A 188 -12.01 -19.59 12.97
C ILE A 188 -10.98 -19.83 11.86
N SER A 189 -10.90 -18.89 10.93
CA SER A 189 -9.83 -18.85 9.94
C SER A 189 -8.57 -18.19 10.51
N LEU A 190 -7.44 -18.89 10.45
CA LEU A 190 -6.16 -18.39 10.94
C LEU A 190 -5.42 -17.62 9.84
N CYS A 191 -4.78 -16.52 10.24
CA CYS A 191 -3.88 -15.75 9.39
C CYS A 191 -2.46 -15.82 9.98
N ALA A 192 -1.50 -16.26 9.18
CA ALA A 192 -0.08 -16.24 9.55
C ALA A 192 0.52 -14.88 9.19
N GLY A 193 0.86 -14.09 10.20
CA GLY A 193 1.39 -12.73 10.03
C GLY A 193 2.87 -12.62 10.32
N ASN A 194 3.50 -11.55 9.80
CA ASN A 194 4.93 -11.24 9.92
C ASN A 194 5.84 -12.32 9.30
N ILE A 195 5.50 -12.75 8.09
CA ILE A 195 6.31 -13.66 7.29
C ILE A 195 7.31 -12.82 6.49
N ASP A 196 8.60 -12.97 6.76
CA ASP A 196 9.62 -12.11 6.15
C ASP A 196 10.26 -12.71 4.91
N THR A 197 10.34 -14.05 4.82
CA THR A 197 11.04 -14.76 3.75
C THR A 197 10.10 -15.72 2.99
N MET A 198 10.46 -16.01 1.75
CA MET A 198 9.73 -17.00 0.96
C MET A 198 9.86 -18.42 1.54
N GLU A 199 10.99 -18.73 2.18
CA GLU A 199 11.22 -20.01 2.86
C GLU A 199 10.21 -20.20 4.02
N ASP A 200 10.01 -19.16 4.85
CA ASP A 200 8.99 -19.20 5.90
C ASP A 200 7.58 -19.34 5.33
N PHE A 201 7.28 -18.66 4.22
CA PHE A 201 5.99 -18.80 3.55
C PHE A 201 5.75 -20.23 3.07
N GLU A 202 6.70 -20.83 2.34
CA GLU A 202 6.56 -22.20 1.83
C GLU A 202 6.44 -23.22 2.99
N ARG A 203 7.24 -23.07 4.04
CA ARG A 203 7.14 -23.90 5.25
C ARG A 203 5.74 -23.84 5.88
N LEU A 204 5.18 -22.63 6.02
CA LEU A 204 3.86 -22.45 6.62
C LEU A 204 2.74 -22.93 5.69
N LYS A 205 2.91 -22.80 4.39
CA LYS A 205 2.01 -23.33 3.37
C LYS A 205 1.98 -24.85 3.40
N GLU A 206 3.14 -25.54 3.43
CA GLU A 206 3.25 -26.98 3.56
C GLU A 206 2.60 -27.50 4.86
N THR A 207 2.80 -26.78 5.97
CA THR A 207 2.15 -27.08 7.23
C THR A 207 0.62 -26.95 7.12
N GLY A 208 0.12 -26.05 6.29
CA GLY A 208 -1.30 -25.82 5.99
C GLY A 208 -2.11 -25.27 7.16
N GLY A 209 -3.40 -25.02 6.93
CA GLY A 209 -4.36 -24.60 7.96
C GLY A 209 -4.40 -23.09 8.23
N TYR A 210 -3.80 -22.30 7.37
CA TYR A 210 -3.91 -20.85 7.37
C TYR A 210 -4.74 -20.39 6.17
N ARG A 211 -5.66 -19.47 6.40
CA ARG A 211 -6.47 -18.85 5.35
C ARG A 211 -5.72 -17.75 4.64
N PHE A 212 -4.93 -16.96 5.40
CA PHE A 212 -4.17 -15.84 4.89
C PHE A 212 -2.74 -15.84 5.40
N TYR A 213 -1.87 -15.26 4.59
CA TYR A 213 -0.47 -15.03 4.85
C TYR A 213 -0.17 -13.53 4.69
N GLU A 214 0.43 -12.91 5.71
CA GLU A 214 0.78 -11.48 5.71
C GLU A 214 2.27 -11.32 6.00
N GLY A 215 2.95 -10.51 5.19
CA GLY A 215 4.37 -10.24 5.43
C GLY A 215 5.09 -9.67 4.22
N LYS A 216 6.42 -9.67 4.30
CA LYS A 216 7.30 -9.11 3.27
C LYS A 216 7.80 -10.16 2.26
N PHE A 217 7.48 -11.42 2.45
CA PHE A 217 8.00 -12.56 1.68
C PHE A 217 7.86 -12.39 0.16
N TYR A 218 6.77 -11.81 -0.33
CA TYR A 218 6.50 -11.64 -1.76
C TYR A 218 7.39 -10.60 -2.47
N ARG A 219 8.11 -9.79 -1.72
CA ARG A 219 9.02 -8.73 -2.22
C ARG A 219 10.48 -9.00 -1.88
N VAL A 220 10.81 -10.21 -1.48
CA VAL A 220 12.17 -10.67 -1.30
C VAL A 220 12.57 -11.47 -2.53
N PRO A 221 13.65 -11.12 -3.25
CA PRO A 221 14.07 -11.84 -4.44
C PRO A 221 14.50 -13.25 -4.09
N ILE A 222 13.95 -14.23 -4.84
CA ILE A 222 14.46 -15.60 -4.83
C ILE A 222 15.57 -15.63 -5.88
N THR A 223 16.81 -15.54 -5.47
CA THR A 223 17.95 -15.69 -6.38
C THR A 223 18.10 -17.15 -6.80
N LYS A 224 17.47 -17.52 -7.88
CA LYS A 224 17.78 -18.75 -8.62
C LYS A 224 18.91 -18.41 -9.55
N GLY A 225 20.11 -18.97 -9.34
CA GLY A 225 21.32 -18.80 -10.16
C GLY A 225 21.18 -18.16 -11.56
N GLN A 226 22.19 -18.14 -12.39
CA GLN A 226 22.12 -17.54 -13.73
C GLN A 226 20.99 -18.16 -14.57
N THR A 227 19.81 -17.55 -14.53
CA THR A 227 18.73 -17.86 -15.48
C THR A 227 18.75 -16.77 -16.56
N ASP A 228 18.93 -17.21 -17.82
CA ASP A 228 18.76 -16.31 -18.97
C ASP A 228 17.33 -15.74 -18.93
N VAL A 229 17.24 -14.43 -19.20
CA VAL A 229 15.95 -13.75 -19.31
C VAL A 229 15.16 -14.38 -20.46
N ALA A 230 13.93 -14.80 -20.23
CA ALA A 230 13.10 -15.39 -21.28
C ALA A 230 13.02 -14.46 -22.50
N PRO A 231 13.07 -14.95 -23.74
CA PRO A 231 13.12 -14.14 -24.97
C PRO A 231 12.03 -13.05 -25.06
N LEU A 232 10.82 -13.35 -24.61
CA LEU A 232 9.72 -12.36 -24.54
C LEU A 232 10.03 -11.20 -23.61
N LYS A 233 10.69 -11.44 -22.46
CA LYS A 233 11.13 -10.37 -21.54
C LYS A 233 12.25 -9.54 -22.12
N GLY A 234 13.10 -10.10 -23.00
CA GLY A 234 14.16 -9.40 -23.69
C GLY A 234 13.66 -8.22 -24.51
N ASN A 235 12.61 -8.41 -25.31
CA ASN A 235 12.02 -7.34 -26.13
C ASN A 235 11.49 -6.17 -25.29
N TYR A 236 10.89 -6.45 -24.15
CA TYR A 236 10.40 -5.41 -23.23
C TYR A 236 11.54 -4.66 -22.53
N ILE A 237 12.62 -5.36 -22.20
CA ILE A 237 13.83 -4.74 -21.64
C ILE A 237 14.49 -3.84 -22.66
N ASP A 238 14.60 -4.28 -23.91
CA ASP A 238 15.14 -3.46 -25.01
C ASP A 238 14.32 -2.19 -25.21
N LEU A 239 13.00 -2.29 -25.15
CA LEU A 239 12.10 -1.14 -25.23
C LEU A 239 12.30 -0.17 -24.05
N LEU A 240 12.47 -0.68 -22.82
CA LEU A 240 12.82 0.15 -21.66
C LEU A 240 14.15 0.89 -21.85
N ASN A 241 15.18 0.20 -22.38
CA ASN A 241 16.49 0.78 -22.58
C ASN A 241 16.45 1.92 -23.62
N ILE A 242 15.74 1.72 -24.71
CA ILE A 242 15.57 2.73 -25.76
C ILE A 242 14.82 3.95 -25.23
N VAL A 243 13.71 3.74 -24.54
CA VAL A 243 12.86 4.82 -24.03
C VAL A 243 13.54 5.62 -22.92
N ASN A 244 14.44 5.00 -22.16
CA ASN A 244 15.17 5.66 -21.08
C ASN A 244 16.56 6.18 -21.49
N SER A 245 16.94 6.01 -22.78
CA SER A 245 18.18 6.61 -23.30
C SER A 245 18.07 8.14 -23.37
N PRO A 246 19.21 8.87 -23.26
CA PRO A 246 19.24 10.33 -23.47
C PRO A 246 18.76 10.75 -24.86
N ASP A 247 19.05 9.92 -25.88
CA ASP A 247 18.74 10.16 -27.28
C ASP A 247 17.41 9.53 -27.73
N PHE A 248 16.43 9.42 -26.79
CA PHE A 248 15.15 8.83 -27.08
C PHE A 248 14.37 9.59 -28.17
N GLU A 249 14.01 8.90 -29.24
CA GLU A 249 13.18 9.41 -30.33
C GLU A 249 11.81 8.73 -30.34
N LEU A 250 10.74 9.54 -30.55
CA LEU A 250 9.35 9.06 -30.65
C LEU A 250 9.17 8.03 -31.78
N THR A 251 9.86 8.22 -32.90
CA THR A 251 9.81 7.34 -34.08
C THR A 251 10.33 5.96 -33.76
N THR A 252 11.46 5.87 -33.06
CA THR A 252 12.08 4.60 -32.68
C THR A 252 11.17 3.82 -31.73
N ALA A 253 10.58 4.48 -30.74
CA ALA A 253 9.63 3.84 -29.84
C ALA A 253 8.38 3.36 -30.58
N ALA A 254 7.80 4.18 -31.47
CA ALA A 254 6.63 3.81 -32.27
C ALA A 254 6.90 2.58 -33.16
N ASP A 255 8.10 2.47 -33.73
CA ASP A 255 8.48 1.32 -34.54
C ASP A 255 8.59 0.01 -33.73
N ILE A 256 9.03 0.10 -32.47
CA ILE A 256 9.09 -1.08 -31.58
C ILE A 256 7.67 -1.43 -31.10
N ILE A 257 6.87 -0.44 -30.70
CA ILE A 257 5.47 -0.66 -30.28
C ILE A 257 4.68 -1.34 -31.41
N SER A 258 4.92 -0.94 -32.66
CA SER A 258 4.21 -1.51 -33.82
C SER A 258 4.48 -3.00 -34.06
N ARG A 259 5.54 -3.55 -33.47
CA ARG A 259 5.87 -4.99 -33.52
C ARG A 259 5.16 -5.82 -32.47
N ASP A 260 4.57 -5.17 -31.49
CA ASP A 260 3.80 -5.81 -30.41
C ASP A 260 2.33 -5.41 -30.51
N THR A 261 1.47 -6.39 -30.78
CA THR A 261 0.04 -6.16 -30.99
C THR A 261 -0.65 -5.65 -29.72
N ALA A 262 -0.24 -6.13 -28.54
CA ALA A 262 -0.83 -5.71 -27.26
C ALA A 262 -0.49 -4.25 -26.96
N LEU A 263 0.78 -3.90 -27.06
CA LEU A 263 1.23 -2.50 -26.88
C LEU A 263 0.60 -1.56 -27.91
N THR A 264 0.46 -2.01 -29.17
CA THR A 264 -0.23 -1.23 -30.24
C THR A 264 -1.68 -0.94 -29.86
N ILE A 265 -2.44 -1.96 -29.44
CA ILE A 265 -3.85 -1.80 -29.06
C ILE A 265 -3.99 -0.88 -27.85
N ASP A 266 -3.12 -1.04 -26.85
CA ASP A 266 -3.20 -0.24 -25.63
C ASP A 266 -2.78 1.21 -25.86
N LEU A 267 -1.79 1.49 -26.72
CA LEU A 267 -1.47 2.85 -27.15
C LEU A 267 -2.66 3.51 -27.87
N LEU A 268 -3.29 2.81 -28.79
CA LEU A 268 -4.45 3.34 -29.53
C LEU A 268 -5.61 3.64 -28.60
N LYS A 269 -5.92 2.78 -27.62
CA LYS A 269 -6.94 3.04 -26.60
C LYS A 269 -6.62 4.28 -25.77
N MET A 270 -5.36 4.46 -25.39
CA MET A 270 -4.93 5.61 -24.59
C MET A 270 -5.06 6.94 -25.35
N VAL A 271 -4.76 6.92 -26.64
CA VAL A 271 -4.77 8.14 -27.47
C VAL A 271 -6.18 8.47 -27.99
N GLN A 272 -7.08 7.49 -28.08
CA GLN A 272 -8.44 7.68 -28.59
C GLN A 272 -9.20 8.87 -27.96
N PRO A 273 -9.16 9.12 -26.63
CA PRO A 273 -9.82 10.30 -26.04
C PRO A 273 -9.19 11.63 -26.45
N LEU A 274 -7.94 11.63 -26.91
CA LEU A 274 -7.22 12.82 -27.38
C LEU A 274 -7.53 13.14 -28.85
N ALA A 275 -8.03 12.16 -29.59
CA ALA A 275 -8.33 12.25 -31.04
C ALA A 275 -9.70 12.80 -31.33
N VAL A 276 -10.21 13.81 -30.60
CA VAL A 276 -11.59 14.33 -30.68
C VAL A 276 -11.92 14.87 -32.06
N ASN A 277 -10.93 15.39 -32.82
CA ASN A 277 -11.12 16.00 -34.14
C ASN A 277 -10.15 15.50 -35.21
N SER A 278 -9.44 14.40 -34.96
CA SER A 278 -8.43 13.83 -35.86
C SER A 278 -8.50 12.32 -35.90
N GLU A 279 -8.38 11.72 -37.08
CA GLU A 279 -8.24 10.28 -37.24
C GLU A 279 -6.79 9.87 -36.90
N ILE A 280 -6.63 8.79 -36.14
CA ILE A 280 -5.32 8.20 -35.86
C ILE A 280 -4.91 7.38 -37.07
N THR A 281 -3.96 7.89 -37.84
CA THR A 281 -3.55 7.31 -39.14
C THR A 281 -2.40 6.32 -39.02
N SER A 282 -1.66 6.33 -37.89
CA SER A 282 -0.51 5.44 -37.68
C SER A 282 -0.10 5.41 -36.20
N ILE A 283 0.71 4.41 -35.82
CA ILE A 283 1.30 4.32 -34.47
C ILE A 283 2.25 5.50 -34.21
N ARG A 284 2.98 5.96 -35.22
CA ARG A 284 3.82 7.17 -35.11
C ARG A 284 2.99 8.41 -34.83
N HIS A 285 1.81 8.54 -35.47
CA HIS A 285 0.86 9.62 -35.20
C HIS A 285 0.33 9.54 -33.77
N ALA A 286 -0.09 8.34 -33.31
CA ALA A 286 -0.51 8.11 -31.94
C ALA A 286 0.58 8.51 -30.93
N ALA A 287 1.83 8.08 -31.13
CA ALA A 287 2.95 8.44 -30.28
C ALA A 287 3.21 9.97 -30.26
N ALA A 288 3.12 10.63 -31.42
CA ALA A 288 3.28 12.07 -31.52
C ALA A 288 2.17 12.85 -30.79
N MET A 289 0.92 12.36 -30.79
CA MET A 289 -0.20 12.97 -30.05
C MET A 289 0.02 12.94 -28.53
N LEU A 290 0.63 11.89 -27.99
CA LEU A 290 1.00 11.83 -26.55
C LEU A 290 2.18 12.76 -26.23
N GLY A 291 3.09 12.92 -27.17
CA GLY A 291 4.37 13.59 -26.93
C GLY A 291 5.37 12.73 -26.15
N GLN A 292 6.64 13.14 -26.22
CA GLN A 292 7.78 12.34 -25.75
C GLN A 292 7.68 11.94 -24.27
N ARG A 293 7.30 12.87 -23.42
CA ARG A 293 7.25 12.65 -21.97
C ARG A 293 6.16 11.66 -21.57
N GLU A 294 4.94 11.85 -22.07
CA GLU A 294 3.81 10.98 -21.72
C GLU A 294 3.95 9.61 -22.39
N LEU A 295 4.49 9.54 -23.61
CA LEU A 295 4.80 8.28 -24.26
C LEU A 295 5.85 7.47 -23.47
N LYS A 296 6.92 8.12 -22.99
CA LYS A 296 7.94 7.50 -22.14
C LYS A 296 7.34 6.90 -20.88
N LYS A 297 6.49 7.66 -20.17
CA LYS A 297 5.78 7.17 -18.99
C LYS A 297 4.88 5.99 -19.29
N TRP A 298 4.09 6.11 -20.35
CA TRP A 298 3.18 5.05 -20.75
C TRP A 298 3.92 3.77 -21.11
N ILE A 299 5.01 3.84 -21.87
CA ILE A 299 5.83 2.67 -22.21
C ILE A 299 6.40 2.03 -20.95
N ASN A 300 7.00 2.81 -20.07
CA ASN A 300 7.55 2.27 -18.81
C ASN A 300 6.49 1.52 -18.00
N THR A 301 5.28 2.04 -17.93
CA THR A 301 4.16 1.41 -17.24
C THR A 301 3.66 0.15 -17.94
N ALA A 302 3.46 0.20 -19.25
CA ALA A 302 2.97 -0.92 -20.06
C ALA A 302 3.98 -2.09 -20.06
N VAL A 303 5.26 -1.77 -20.22
CA VAL A 303 6.33 -2.76 -20.17
C VAL A 303 6.49 -3.37 -18.78
N ALA A 304 6.35 -2.57 -17.71
CA ALA A 304 6.35 -3.10 -16.36
C ALA A 304 5.19 -4.10 -16.17
N ASN A 305 3.99 -3.79 -16.59
CA ASN A 305 2.85 -4.73 -16.55
C ASN A 305 3.16 -6.04 -17.29
N ALA A 306 3.77 -5.96 -18.47
CA ALA A 306 4.12 -7.13 -19.27
C ALA A 306 5.26 -7.97 -18.66
N LEU A 307 6.30 -7.33 -18.13
CA LEU A 307 7.41 -8.00 -17.45
C LEU A 307 6.96 -8.74 -16.17
N TYR A 308 5.91 -8.23 -15.54
CA TYR A 308 5.41 -8.72 -14.25
C TYR A 308 4.27 -9.73 -14.39
N ALA A 309 3.84 -10.04 -15.61
CA ALA A 309 2.67 -10.88 -15.88
C ALA A 309 2.73 -12.29 -15.24
N ASP A 310 3.93 -12.82 -15.03
CA ASP A 310 4.21 -14.11 -14.39
C ASP A 310 4.45 -14.02 -12.87
N LYS A 311 4.42 -12.82 -12.30
CA LYS A 311 4.60 -12.58 -10.87
C LYS A 311 3.25 -12.35 -10.18
N PRO A 312 3.18 -12.48 -8.84
CA PRO A 312 1.98 -12.11 -8.12
C PRO A 312 1.53 -10.68 -8.47
N ASN A 313 0.25 -10.49 -8.76
CA ASN A 313 -0.32 -9.17 -9.12
C ASN A 313 0.06 -8.05 -8.14
N GLU A 314 0.36 -8.41 -6.88
CA GLU A 314 0.77 -7.44 -5.86
C GLU A 314 2.18 -6.88 -6.08
N VAL A 315 3.08 -7.61 -6.69
CA VAL A 315 4.43 -7.10 -7.05
C VAL A 315 4.28 -5.99 -8.10
N THR A 316 3.46 -6.22 -9.12
CA THR A 316 3.13 -5.20 -10.14
C THR A 316 2.46 -3.99 -9.50
N ARG A 317 1.47 -4.23 -8.64
CA ARG A 317 0.77 -3.16 -7.91
C ARG A 317 1.75 -2.34 -7.07
N LEU A 318 2.63 -2.98 -6.34
CA LEU A 318 3.62 -2.33 -5.50
C LEU A 318 4.57 -1.45 -6.33
N SER A 319 5.09 -1.97 -7.44
CA SER A 319 5.94 -1.23 -8.38
C SER A 319 5.26 0.05 -8.87
N LEU A 320 4.04 -0.06 -9.40
CA LEU A 320 3.29 1.05 -9.96
C LEU A 320 2.87 2.07 -8.90
N LEU A 321 2.45 1.61 -7.72
CA LEU A 321 2.12 2.51 -6.62
C LEU A 321 3.36 3.27 -6.12
N ARG A 322 4.51 2.61 -5.99
CA ARG A 322 5.78 3.25 -5.64
C ARG A 322 6.19 4.29 -6.68
N ALA A 323 6.08 3.96 -7.97
CA ALA A 323 6.39 4.88 -9.05
C ALA A 323 5.57 6.17 -8.93
N LYS A 324 4.25 6.04 -8.84
CA LYS A 324 3.36 7.20 -8.78
C LYS A 324 3.43 7.94 -7.45
N PHE A 325 3.60 7.23 -6.34
CA PHE A 325 3.75 7.85 -5.02
C PHE A 325 5.05 8.66 -4.92
N ALA A 326 6.19 8.11 -5.39
CA ALA A 326 7.46 8.84 -5.44
C ALA A 326 7.37 10.09 -6.31
N GLU A 327 6.77 9.97 -7.49
CA GLU A 327 6.51 11.10 -8.38
C GLU A 327 5.68 12.20 -7.70
N ASN A 328 4.63 11.82 -6.98
CA ASN A 328 3.75 12.76 -6.29
C ASN A 328 4.45 13.44 -5.08
N LEU A 329 5.41 12.77 -4.45
CA LEU A 329 6.21 13.32 -3.35
C LEU A 329 7.34 14.26 -3.81
N ALA A 330 7.65 14.32 -5.11
CA ALA A 330 8.79 15.08 -5.65
C ALA A 330 8.84 16.53 -5.16
N GLU A 331 7.71 17.24 -5.19
CA GLU A 331 7.64 18.65 -4.78
C GLU A 331 7.83 18.82 -3.26
N ALA A 332 7.24 17.92 -2.46
CA ALA A 332 7.37 17.93 -1.00
C ALA A 332 8.82 17.69 -0.53
N PHE A 333 9.59 16.93 -1.29
CA PHE A 333 11.01 16.69 -1.01
C PHE A 333 11.96 17.69 -1.68
N GLY A 334 11.43 18.70 -2.38
CA GLY A 334 12.24 19.68 -3.11
C GLY A 334 12.90 19.15 -4.37
N LEU A 335 12.37 18.06 -4.94
CA LEU A 335 12.91 17.31 -6.09
C LEU A 335 12.01 17.42 -7.33
N LYS A 336 11.37 18.58 -7.55
CA LYS A 336 10.45 18.79 -8.66
C LYS A 336 11.09 18.51 -10.03
N ALA A 337 12.37 18.83 -10.19
CA ALA A 337 13.11 18.57 -11.45
C ALA A 337 13.37 17.07 -11.68
N GLN A 338 13.47 16.27 -10.60
CA GLN A 338 13.73 14.83 -10.63
C GLN A 338 12.45 13.97 -10.60
N LYS A 339 11.31 14.54 -10.96
CA LYS A 339 10.00 13.88 -10.89
C LYS A 339 9.94 12.60 -11.72
N ASP A 340 10.51 12.62 -12.90
CA ASP A 340 10.54 11.48 -13.80
C ASP A 340 11.51 10.38 -13.32
N GLU A 341 12.66 10.76 -12.74
CA GLU A 341 13.61 9.83 -12.11
C GLU A 341 13.01 9.17 -10.87
N LEU A 342 12.25 9.92 -10.07
CA LEU A 342 11.52 9.37 -8.91
C LEU A 342 10.45 8.35 -9.35
N PHE A 343 9.75 8.61 -10.44
CA PHE A 343 8.82 7.64 -11.02
C PHE A 343 9.55 6.35 -11.41
N LEU A 344 10.66 6.44 -12.15
CA LEU A 344 11.46 5.28 -12.55
C LEU A 344 12.08 4.55 -11.36
N MET A 345 12.58 5.27 -10.36
CA MET A 345 13.08 4.68 -9.12
C MET A 345 12.00 3.83 -8.43
N GLY A 346 10.80 4.37 -8.28
CA GLY A 346 9.68 3.62 -7.72
C GLY A 346 9.33 2.37 -8.55
N LEU A 347 9.28 2.53 -9.89
CA LEU A 347 8.95 1.46 -10.83
C LEU A 347 9.95 0.31 -10.75
N PHE A 348 11.24 0.60 -10.71
CA PHE A 348 12.30 -0.42 -10.68
C PHE A 348 12.66 -0.91 -9.28
N SER A 349 11.99 -0.41 -8.25
CA SER A 349 12.27 -0.76 -6.85
C SER A 349 11.99 -2.23 -6.47
N VAL A 350 11.40 -3.02 -7.36
CA VAL A 350 11.15 -4.46 -7.23
C VAL A 350 11.72 -5.26 -8.42
N LEU A 351 12.63 -4.67 -9.18
CA LEU A 351 13.18 -5.30 -10.37
C LEU A 351 13.98 -6.57 -10.04
N ASP A 352 14.60 -6.62 -8.87
CA ASP A 352 15.28 -7.78 -8.30
C ASP A 352 14.34 -8.98 -8.12
N VAL A 353 13.14 -8.73 -7.62
CA VAL A 353 12.08 -9.77 -7.46
C VAL A 353 11.63 -10.29 -8.82
N ILE A 354 11.53 -9.42 -9.81
CA ILE A 354 11.02 -9.73 -11.15
C ILE A 354 12.02 -10.54 -11.95
N LEU A 355 13.27 -10.12 -11.92
CA LEU A 355 14.37 -10.78 -12.66
C LEU A 355 15.00 -11.92 -11.85
N GLU A 356 14.59 -12.13 -10.59
CA GLU A 356 15.15 -13.14 -9.67
C GLU A 356 16.69 -13.01 -9.54
N LYS A 357 17.16 -11.75 -9.51
CA LYS A 357 18.59 -11.40 -9.44
C LYS A 357 18.80 -10.34 -8.35
N PRO A 358 20.00 -10.24 -7.76
CA PRO A 358 20.34 -9.11 -6.90
C PRO A 358 20.08 -7.77 -7.59
N MET A 359 19.60 -6.75 -6.87
CA MET A 359 19.24 -5.44 -7.44
C MET A 359 20.38 -4.86 -8.31
N ALA A 360 21.64 -4.98 -7.87
CA ALA A 360 22.79 -4.50 -8.62
C ALA A 360 22.98 -5.18 -10.00
N GLU A 361 22.58 -6.44 -10.13
CA GLU A 361 22.60 -7.18 -11.39
C GLU A 361 21.35 -6.88 -12.23
N ALA A 362 20.19 -6.80 -11.57
CA ALA A 362 18.94 -6.48 -12.23
C ALA A 362 18.99 -5.09 -12.91
N LEU A 363 19.56 -4.09 -12.25
CA LEU A 363 19.69 -2.75 -12.79
C LEU A 363 20.73 -2.62 -13.93
N LYS A 364 21.65 -3.59 -14.10
CA LYS A 364 22.53 -3.62 -15.28
C LYS A 364 21.79 -4.01 -16.55
N VAL A 365 20.68 -4.72 -16.42
CA VAL A 365 19.87 -5.16 -17.57
C VAL A 365 19.04 -3.99 -18.13
N VAL A 366 18.65 -3.04 -17.27
CA VAL A 366 17.94 -1.83 -17.64
C VAL A 366 18.89 -0.63 -17.48
N HIS A 367 19.16 0.09 -18.56
CA HIS A 367 20.06 1.24 -18.52
C HIS A 367 19.38 2.44 -17.84
N VAL A 368 19.54 2.54 -16.52
CA VAL A 368 18.98 3.65 -15.72
C VAL A 368 20.07 4.63 -15.30
N ALA A 369 19.65 5.86 -15.00
CA ALA A 369 20.56 6.90 -14.50
C ALA A 369 21.25 6.45 -13.20
N GLY A 370 22.51 6.86 -13.02
CA GLY A 370 23.31 6.50 -11.84
C GLY A 370 22.65 6.87 -10.51
N GLU A 371 21.93 7.98 -10.47
CA GLU A 371 21.17 8.44 -9.29
C GLU A 371 20.10 7.43 -8.86
N ILE A 372 19.40 6.80 -9.82
CA ILE A 372 18.40 5.76 -9.54
C ILE A 372 19.09 4.52 -8.98
N SER A 373 20.19 4.08 -9.61
CA SER A 373 20.96 2.92 -9.15
C SER A 373 21.52 3.14 -7.76
N ASN A 374 22.07 4.32 -7.49
CA ASN A 374 22.59 4.70 -6.18
C ASN A 374 21.52 4.67 -5.09
N ALA A 375 20.35 5.20 -5.38
CA ALA A 375 19.22 5.18 -4.43
C ALA A 375 18.73 3.76 -4.15
N LEU A 376 18.57 2.91 -5.18
CA LEU A 376 18.02 1.56 -5.04
C LEU A 376 19.02 0.58 -4.41
N ILE A 377 20.31 0.66 -4.73
CA ILE A 377 21.34 -0.29 -4.27
C ILE A 377 21.91 0.13 -2.92
N TYR A 378 22.37 1.40 -2.84
CA TYR A 378 23.19 1.88 -1.72
C TYR A 378 22.47 2.81 -0.76
N ARG A 379 21.22 3.23 -1.06
CA ARG A 379 20.46 4.21 -0.27
C ARG A 379 21.15 5.55 -0.13
N ILE A 380 21.83 5.99 -1.18
CA ILE A 380 22.55 7.27 -1.24
C ILE A 380 22.09 8.10 -2.45
N GLY A 381 22.43 9.40 -2.44
CA GLY A 381 22.04 10.36 -3.47
C GLY A 381 20.74 11.09 -3.16
N VAL A 382 20.34 11.98 -4.06
CA VAL A 382 19.23 12.90 -3.86
C VAL A 382 17.86 12.21 -3.82
N LEU A 383 17.72 11.06 -4.48
CA LEU A 383 16.47 10.30 -4.55
C LEU A 383 16.25 9.37 -3.33
N ALA A 384 17.34 8.97 -2.65
CA ALA A 384 17.29 8.01 -1.54
C ALA A 384 16.33 8.40 -0.39
N PRO A 385 16.23 9.66 0.05
CA PRO A 385 15.29 10.04 1.11
C PRO A 385 13.82 9.78 0.75
N VAL A 386 13.42 9.91 -0.52
CA VAL A 386 12.06 9.59 -0.98
C VAL A 386 11.85 8.08 -0.95
N TYR A 387 12.85 7.31 -1.36
CA TYR A 387 12.77 5.85 -1.34
C TYR A 387 12.65 5.30 0.08
N ASP A 388 13.48 5.78 1.01
CA ASP A 388 13.39 5.38 2.42
C ASP A 388 12.05 5.76 3.04
N PHE A 389 11.55 6.96 2.74
CA PHE A 389 10.22 7.38 3.16
C PHE A 389 9.13 6.43 2.69
N MET A 390 9.13 6.05 1.42
CA MET A 390 8.15 5.10 0.87
C MET A 390 8.20 3.73 1.55
N LEU A 391 9.39 3.20 1.83
CA LEU A 391 9.54 1.90 2.48
C LEU A 391 9.04 1.90 3.91
N HIS A 392 9.25 2.98 4.66
CA HIS A 392 8.66 3.15 5.98
C HIS A 392 7.14 3.31 5.90
N TYR A 393 6.66 4.06 4.92
CA TYR A 393 5.24 4.32 4.71
C TYR A 393 4.46 3.02 4.43
N GLU A 394 4.90 2.20 3.50
CA GLU A 394 4.24 0.96 3.11
C GLU A 394 4.23 -0.12 4.21
N THR A 395 5.14 -0.02 5.17
CA THR A 395 5.21 -0.90 6.34
C THR A 395 4.50 -0.34 7.56
N ALA A 396 3.79 0.79 7.41
CA ALA A 396 3.15 1.53 8.50
C ALA A 396 4.12 1.87 9.66
N ASN A 397 5.40 2.10 9.36
CA ASN A 397 6.37 2.57 10.34
C ASN A 397 6.19 4.08 10.56
N TRP A 398 5.07 4.41 11.18
CA TRP A 398 4.62 5.80 11.34
C TRP A 398 5.58 6.65 12.17
N ALA A 399 6.35 6.06 13.06
CA ALA A 399 7.37 6.79 13.84
C ALA A 399 8.45 7.38 12.92
N GLU A 400 9.01 6.57 12.00
CA GLU A 400 10.01 7.04 11.04
C GLU A 400 9.39 7.97 9.97
N VAL A 401 8.19 7.67 9.48
CA VAL A 401 7.46 8.55 8.57
C VAL A 401 7.27 9.92 9.21
N SER A 402 6.79 9.97 10.45
CA SER A 402 6.58 11.21 11.21
C SER A 402 7.90 11.99 11.43
N ARG A 403 8.99 11.28 11.74
CA ARG A 403 10.32 11.87 11.89
C ARG A 403 10.81 12.51 10.59
N LEU A 404 10.70 11.79 9.47
CA LEU A 404 11.12 12.30 8.16
C LEU A 404 10.28 13.49 7.71
N MET A 405 8.96 13.46 7.97
CA MET A 405 8.07 14.59 7.69
C MET A 405 8.49 15.85 8.45
N LEU A 406 8.83 15.74 9.74
CA LEU A 406 9.32 16.85 10.53
C LEU A 406 10.65 17.40 10.01
N LEU A 407 11.61 16.53 9.72
CA LEU A 407 12.93 16.91 9.21
C LEU A 407 12.86 17.62 7.85
N LYS A 408 11.89 17.28 7.03
CA LYS A 408 11.68 17.84 5.68
C LYS A 408 10.59 18.92 5.63
N ASN A 409 9.95 19.23 6.76
CA ASN A 409 8.82 20.14 6.86
C ASN A 409 7.66 19.79 5.91
N ILE A 410 7.31 18.50 5.85
CA ILE A 410 6.24 17.98 5.01
C ILE A 410 4.99 17.80 5.88
N ASP A 411 3.85 18.35 5.46
CA ASP A 411 2.58 18.18 6.14
C ASP A 411 1.90 16.85 5.80
N MET A 412 1.03 16.36 6.70
CA MET A 412 0.35 15.08 6.54
C MET A 412 -0.62 15.05 5.36
N ASN A 413 -1.26 16.19 5.06
CA ASN A 413 -2.21 16.27 3.95
C ASN A 413 -1.49 16.08 2.61
N THR A 414 -0.31 16.67 2.44
CA THR A 414 0.53 16.48 1.24
C THR A 414 0.85 14.98 1.02
N VAL A 415 1.24 14.27 2.07
CA VAL A 415 1.53 12.83 1.98
C VAL A 415 0.26 12.03 1.69
N TYR A 416 -0.85 12.35 2.36
CA TYR A 416 -2.15 11.72 2.13
C TYR A 416 -2.61 11.89 0.68
N GLU A 417 -2.55 13.10 0.14
CA GLU A 417 -2.95 13.38 -1.24
C GLU A 417 -2.02 12.67 -2.23
N ALA A 418 -0.71 12.64 -1.98
CA ALA A 418 0.25 11.94 -2.82
C ALA A 418 -0.06 10.45 -2.92
N TYR A 419 -0.35 9.80 -1.79
CA TYR A 419 -0.66 8.35 -1.76
C TYR A 419 -2.03 8.03 -2.33
N THR A 420 -3.07 8.77 -1.94
CA THR A 420 -4.44 8.53 -2.44
C THR A 420 -4.57 8.81 -3.94
N SER A 421 -3.84 9.81 -4.46
CA SER A 421 -3.74 10.06 -5.90
C SER A 421 -3.02 8.91 -6.62
N ALA A 422 -2.00 8.30 -6.01
CA ALA A 422 -1.34 7.12 -6.58
C ALA A 422 -2.30 5.92 -6.64
N LEU A 423 -3.11 5.68 -5.60
CA LEU A 423 -4.14 4.63 -5.62
C LEU A 423 -5.19 4.84 -6.72
N LYS A 424 -5.67 6.07 -6.90
CA LYS A 424 -6.62 6.42 -7.97
C LYS A 424 -6.00 6.23 -9.35
N TRP A 425 -4.77 6.70 -9.54
CA TRP A 425 -4.04 6.53 -10.80
C TRP A 425 -3.82 5.05 -11.13
N TYR A 426 -3.41 4.22 -10.15
CA TYR A 426 -3.25 2.79 -10.37
C TYR A 426 -4.52 2.12 -10.94
N ARG A 427 -5.70 2.56 -10.51
CA ARG A 427 -6.97 2.08 -11.06
C ARG A 427 -7.16 2.41 -12.54
N THR A 428 -6.57 3.49 -13.04
CA THR A 428 -6.71 3.93 -14.46
C THR A 428 -5.76 3.22 -15.41
N VAL A 429 -4.67 2.63 -14.89
CA VAL A 429 -3.61 1.99 -15.72
C VAL A 429 -3.63 0.46 -15.67
N ARG A 430 -4.65 -0.10 -15.03
CA ARG A 430 -4.90 -1.55 -14.91
C ARG A 430 -5.84 -2.08 -15.99
#